data_83f8a2d9ab3a31eb5890dae861fa7c64
#
_entry.id   83f8a2d9ab3a31eb5890dae861fa7c64
#
_cell.length_a   1.000
_cell.length_b   1.000
_cell.length_c   1.000
_cell.angle_alpha   90.00
_cell.angle_beta   90.00
_cell.angle_gamma   90.00
#
_symmetry.space_group_name_H-M   'P 1'
#
loop_
_entity.id
_entity.type
_entity.pdbx_description
1 polymer ?
#
loop_
_entity_poly.entity_id
_entity_poly.type
_entity_poly.pdbx_seq_one_letter_code
_entity_poly.pdbx_strand_id
1 'polypeptide(L)'
;MRKENGVYHKTFYCSDLANCSDGDRIFDIFLLSDLQYCSNDRGVKWLSIKLEDKSGEIKGKLWSDKIEMEYEGYKNQIIYVSGKVTYYAGNPDLTIEKMKIAKIDEIVPTEVVKILSLDKSKTYKEQILCLMEKIQSKEIRNFTQNVINKDALEQMSYFPVRLLGHHNYCGGLLAHTCEVATASYYYAKATDGIRELKYDLDLVLAGALLHDMASLLYFKRDGYSFSVSSHRKLLGWSYIAHQMLWKAYEECAKNDKEVIDDTTFGLLVHIIEASHGEKEPMNMEAMLVKRLNLLSAEHETYEIGCNTRDMYQKESDFLWSKDLKREICRMRRDQTDGK
;
A
#
# COMPACT_ATOMS: atom_id res chain seq x y z
N MET A 1 5.52 -17.12 19.26
CA MET A 1 6.48 -17.17 18.14
C MET A 1 7.10 -18.56 18.05
N ARG A 2 7.14 -19.16 16.85
CA ARG A 2 7.69 -20.49 16.57
C ARG A 2 8.93 -20.37 15.69
N LYS A 3 9.98 -21.15 15.92
CA LYS A 3 11.18 -21.13 15.08
C LYS A 3 11.24 -22.40 14.21
N GLU A 4 11.30 -22.22 12.89
CA GLU A 4 11.43 -23.28 11.90
C GLU A 4 12.56 -22.95 10.93
N ASN A 5 13.46 -23.91 10.70
CA ASN A 5 14.61 -23.75 9.79
C ASN A 5 15.43 -22.46 10.01
N GLY A 6 15.57 -22.03 11.28
CA GLY A 6 16.29 -20.82 11.64
C GLY A 6 15.47 -19.53 11.61
N VAL A 7 14.26 -19.55 11.00
CA VAL A 7 13.37 -18.41 10.83
C VAL A 7 12.27 -18.42 11.89
N TYR A 8 11.93 -17.26 12.41
CA TYR A 8 10.86 -17.08 13.38
C TYR A 8 9.54 -16.76 12.67
N HIS A 9 8.52 -17.56 12.99
CA HIS A 9 7.14 -17.38 12.55
C HIS A 9 6.29 -16.74 13.64
N LYS A 10 5.43 -15.80 13.23
CA LYS A 10 4.46 -15.17 14.11
C LYS A 10 3.38 -16.16 14.54
N THR A 11 3.03 -16.14 15.81
CA THR A 11 2.00 -17.04 16.37
C THR A 11 0.91 -16.31 17.13
N PHE A 12 1.20 -15.07 17.56
CA PHE A 12 0.27 -14.21 18.28
C PHE A 12 0.01 -12.94 17.44
N TYR A 13 -1.23 -12.66 17.14
CA TYR A 13 -1.67 -11.49 16.36
C TYR A 13 -2.33 -10.44 17.26
N CYS A 14 -2.33 -9.18 16.82
CA CYS A 14 -2.97 -8.10 17.56
C CYS A 14 -4.44 -8.39 17.89
N SER A 15 -5.16 -9.05 16.98
CA SER A 15 -6.55 -9.48 17.17
C SER A 15 -6.73 -10.53 18.28
N ASP A 16 -5.67 -11.24 18.67
CA ASP A 16 -5.77 -12.28 19.70
C ASP A 16 -5.80 -11.69 21.12
N LEU A 17 -5.38 -10.42 21.27
CA LEU A 17 -5.29 -9.77 22.57
C LEU A 17 -6.62 -9.78 23.36
N ALA A 18 -7.74 -9.65 22.65
CA ALA A 18 -9.07 -9.67 23.25
C ALA A 18 -9.45 -11.03 23.90
N ASN A 19 -8.75 -12.09 23.53
CA ASN A 19 -8.99 -13.45 24.06
C ASN A 19 -7.99 -13.84 25.16
N CYS A 20 -7.07 -12.94 25.52
CA CYS A 20 -6.07 -13.20 26.55
C CYS A 20 -6.64 -12.91 27.94
N SER A 21 -6.07 -13.58 28.95
CA SER A 21 -6.33 -13.31 30.37
C SER A 21 -5.27 -12.36 30.95
N ASP A 22 -5.62 -11.72 32.06
CA ASP A 22 -4.65 -10.91 32.80
C ASP A 22 -3.46 -11.76 33.24
N GLY A 23 -2.24 -11.26 32.96
CA GLY A 23 -1.00 -11.98 33.27
C GLY A 23 -0.48 -12.89 32.16
N ASP A 24 -1.23 -13.12 31.09
CA ASP A 24 -0.76 -13.93 29.97
C ASP A 24 0.52 -13.35 29.38
N ARG A 25 1.50 -14.21 29.11
CA ARG A 25 2.79 -13.79 28.56
C ARG A 25 2.77 -13.86 27.05
N ILE A 26 3.22 -12.76 26.43
CA ILE A 26 3.37 -12.64 24.98
C ILE A 26 4.86 -12.53 24.66
N PHE A 27 5.28 -13.29 23.66
CA PHE A 27 6.59 -13.15 23.01
C PHE A 27 6.40 -13.34 21.51
N ASP A 28 6.38 -12.21 20.76
CA ASP A 28 6.17 -12.26 19.31
C ASP A 28 6.77 -11.01 18.62
N ILE A 29 6.59 -10.95 17.29
CA ILE A 29 7.09 -9.87 16.44
C ILE A 29 5.95 -8.95 16.00
N PHE A 30 6.22 -7.65 15.99
CA PHE A 30 5.27 -6.60 15.62
C PHE A 30 5.98 -5.45 14.90
N LEU A 31 5.24 -4.68 14.10
CA LEU A 31 5.67 -3.37 13.65
C LEU A 31 5.49 -2.38 14.80
N LEU A 32 6.53 -1.66 15.19
CA LEU A 32 6.41 -0.53 16.11
C LEU A 32 6.04 0.72 15.31
N SER A 33 4.75 1.07 15.30
CA SER A 33 4.25 2.17 14.49
C SER A 33 4.32 3.53 15.18
N ASP A 34 4.24 3.56 16.52
CA ASP A 34 4.42 4.80 17.28
C ASP A 34 5.06 4.55 18.63
N LEU A 35 5.78 5.58 19.11
CA LEU A 35 6.48 5.58 20.40
C LEU A 35 6.52 6.99 20.95
N GLN A 36 6.08 7.15 22.21
CA GLN A 36 6.06 8.44 22.89
C GLN A 36 6.53 8.31 24.34
N TYR A 37 7.42 9.20 24.78
CA TYR A 37 7.79 9.34 26.19
C TYR A 37 6.70 10.08 26.95
N CYS A 38 6.13 9.43 27.94
CA CYS A 38 5.04 9.95 28.76
C CYS A 38 5.45 10.07 30.22
N SER A 39 4.79 11.00 30.95
CA SER A 39 4.86 11.08 32.40
C SER A 39 3.52 11.51 32.97
N ASN A 40 3.22 11.10 34.20
CA ASN A 40 2.03 11.58 34.92
C ASN A 40 2.41 12.66 35.94
N ASP A 41 1.40 13.26 36.56
CA ASP A 41 1.55 14.32 37.58
C ASP A 41 2.33 13.87 38.83
N ARG A 42 2.47 12.55 39.05
CA ARG A 42 3.25 11.95 40.14
C ARG A 42 4.70 11.67 39.77
N GLY A 43 5.13 12.08 38.55
CA GLY A 43 6.49 11.89 38.06
C GLY A 43 6.81 10.47 37.56
N VAL A 44 5.84 9.57 37.50
CA VAL A 44 6.05 8.24 36.92
C VAL A 44 6.18 8.37 35.41
N LYS A 45 7.27 7.82 34.86
CA LYS A 45 7.59 7.88 33.42
C LYS A 45 7.40 6.52 32.77
N TRP A 46 6.98 6.51 31.50
CA TRP A 46 6.89 5.31 30.67
C TRP A 46 6.99 5.66 29.19
N LEU A 47 7.25 4.66 28.35
CA LEU A 47 7.06 4.73 26.91
C LEU A 47 5.66 4.21 26.58
N SER A 48 4.85 5.04 25.94
CA SER A 48 3.64 4.62 25.28
C SER A 48 4.01 4.10 23.91
N ILE A 49 3.60 2.88 23.58
CA ILE A 49 4.03 2.14 22.40
C ILE A 49 2.79 1.67 21.67
N LYS A 50 2.81 1.85 20.35
CA LYS A 50 1.80 1.31 19.44
C LYS A 50 2.44 0.23 18.59
N LEU A 51 1.92 -0.98 18.70
CA LEU A 51 2.34 -2.15 17.96
C LEU A 51 1.26 -2.50 16.94
N GLU A 52 1.68 -2.86 15.74
CA GLU A 52 0.77 -3.22 14.66
C GLU A 52 1.19 -4.53 14.00
N ASP A 53 0.21 -5.25 13.47
CA ASP A 53 0.40 -6.32 12.50
C ASP A 53 -0.77 -6.33 11.50
N LYS A 54 -0.79 -7.30 10.58
CA LYS A 54 -1.84 -7.43 9.56
C LYS A 54 -3.27 -7.62 10.11
N SER A 55 -3.42 -7.90 11.40
CA SER A 55 -4.70 -8.13 12.06
C SER A 55 -5.26 -6.92 12.82
N GLY A 56 -4.41 -5.91 13.06
CA GLY A 56 -4.81 -4.71 13.80
C GLY A 56 -3.67 -4.07 14.58
N GLU A 57 -4.04 -3.34 15.63
CA GLU A 57 -3.13 -2.61 16.49
C GLU A 57 -3.35 -2.95 17.96
N ILE A 58 -2.29 -2.90 18.76
CA ILE A 58 -2.35 -2.96 20.22
C ILE A 58 -1.52 -1.83 20.83
N LYS A 59 -1.98 -1.36 22.00
CA LYS A 59 -1.21 -0.40 22.80
C LYS A 59 -0.40 -1.15 23.84
N GLY A 60 0.76 -0.60 24.16
CA GLY A 60 1.61 -1.15 25.20
C GLY A 60 2.34 -0.06 25.97
N LYS A 61 2.85 -0.43 27.13
CA LYS A 61 3.65 0.43 28.00
C LYS A 61 4.94 -0.26 28.39
N LEU A 62 6.05 0.45 28.24
CA LEU A 62 7.33 0.08 28.84
C LEU A 62 7.62 1.07 29.95
N TRP A 63 7.63 0.58 31.20
CA TRP A 63 7.83 1.41 32.39
C TRP A 63 9.28 1.87 32.53
N SER A 64 9.51 3.00 33.20
CA SER A 64 10.81 3.66 33.30
C SER A 64 11.91 2.78 33.87
N ASP A 65 11.59 1.85 34.77
CA ASP A 65 12.54 0.88 35.35
C ASP A 65 13.00 -0.18 34.36
N LYS A 66 12.35 -0.29 33.19
CA LYS A 66 12.69 -1.18 32.09
C LYS A 66 13.26 -0.46 30.85
N ILE A 67 13.37 0.86 30.90
CA ILE A 67 13.94 1.66 29.80
C ILE A 67 15.46 1.57 29.91
N GLU A 68 16.08 0.72 29.12
CA GLU A 68 17.52 0.45 29.15
C GLU A 68 18.32 1.33 28.18
N MET A 69 17.65 1.96 27.18
CA MET A 69 18.28 2.72 26.10
C MET A 69 17.29 3.68 25.44
N GLU A 70 17.73 4.45 24.47
CA GLU A 70 16.86 5.24 23.59
C GLU A 70 16.25 4.35 22.52
N TYR A 71 14.94 4.50 22.30
CA TYR A 71 14.15 3.64 21.39
C TYR A 71 13.63 4.37 20.16
N GLU A 72 14.00 5.63 19.89
CA GLU A 72 13.56 6.39 18.71
C GLU A 72 13.87 5.67 17.41
N GLY A 73 15.01 5.02 17.31
CA GLY A 73 15.41 4.24 16.14
C GLY A 73 14.63 2.94 15.92
N TYR A 74 13.75 2.58 16.85
CA TYR A 74 12.87 1.40 16.74
C TYR A 74 11.58 1.71 16.00
N LYS A 75 11.19 2.98 15.91
CA LYS A 75 9.98 3.39 15.22
C LYS A 75 10.03 2.97 13.77
N ASN A 76 8.89 2.46 13.26
CA ASN A 76 8.71 1.94 11.90
C ASN A 76 9.56 0.68 11.57
N GLN A 77 10.09 0.01 12.58
CA GLN A 77 10.80 -1.26 12.44
C GLN A 77 9.95 -2.42 12.94
N ILE A 78 10.20 -3.62 12.40
CA ILE A 78 9.68 -4.85 12.98
C ILE A 78 10.56 -5.18 14.18
N ILE A 79 9.94 -5.40 15.33
CA ILE A 79 10.61 -5.66 16.59
C ILE A 79 10.11 -6.94 17.24
N TYR A 80 11.00 -7.63 17.95
CA TYR A 80 10.61 -8.61 18.96
C TYR A 80 10.09 -7.89 20.19
N VAL A 81 8.97 -8.36 20.73
CA VAL A 81 8.38 -7.84 21.96
C VAL A 81 8.16 -8.99 22.93
N SER A 82 8.55 -8.80 24.16
CA SER A 82 8.22 -9.66 25.30
C SER A 82 7.45 -8.83 26.32
N GLY A 83 6.35 -9.36 26.82
CA GLY A 83 5.51 -8.65 27.78
C GLY A 83 4.42 -9.50 28.38
N LYS A 84 3.57 -8.84 29.17
CA LYS A 84 2.39 -9.44 29.81
C LYS A 84 1.15 -8.65 29.47
N VAL A 85 0.06 -9.36 29.25
CA VAL A 85 -1.27 -8.76 29.14
C VAL A 85 -1.66 -8.20 30.51
N THR A 86 -2.16 -6.97 30.53
CA THR A 86 -2.70 -6.30 31.72
C THR A 86 -4.02 -5.65 31.35
N TYR A 87 -4.94 -5.59 32.30
CA TYR A 87 -6.23 -4.97 32.07
C TYR A 87 -6.30 -3.61 32.76
N TYR A 88 -6.67 -2.58 32.00
CA TYR A 88 -6.92 -1.24 32.54
C TYR A 88 -8.33 -0.79 32.15
N ALA A 89 -9.16 -0.48 33.16
CA ALA A 89 -10.57 -0.09 32.97
C ALA A 89 -11.36 -1.09 32.08
N GLY A 90 -11.08 -2.39 32.22
CA GLY A 90 -11.74 -3.46 31.46
C GLY A 90 -11.20 -3.70 30.06
N ASN A 91 -10.22 -2.91 29.60
CA ASN A 91 -9.61 -3.10 28.30
C ASN A 91 -8.22 -3.76 28.43
N PRO A 92 -7.89 -4.72 27.56
CA PRO A 92 -6.56 -5.32 27.56
C PRO A 92 -5.53 -4.34 27.02
N ASP A 93 -4.38 -4.29 27.67
CA ASP A 93 -3.19 -3.51 27.34
C ASP A 93 -1.96 -4.42 27.46
N LEU A 94 -0.83 -4.05 26.89
CA LEU A 94 0.39 -4.84 26.96
C LEU A 94 1.44 -4.13 27.82
N THR A 95 1.77 -4.72 28.98
CA THR A 95 2.95 -4.28 29.74
C THR A 95 4.20 -4.92 29.14
N ILE A 96 5.00 -4.13 28.44
CA ILE A 96 6.20 -4.56 27.73
C ILE A 96 7.34 -4.72 28.73
N GLU A 97 8.06 -5.82 28.64
CA GLU A 97 9.24 -6.12 29.47
C GLU A 97 10.54 -5.87 28.70
N LYS A 98 10.57 -6.26 27.41
CA LYS A 98 11.74 -6.10 26.53
C LYS A 98 11.32 -5.91 25.08
N MET A 99 12.14 -5.15 24.34
CA MET A 99 12.03 -4.95 22.90
C MET A 99 13.40 -5.07 22.23
N LYS A 100 13.42 -5.58 20.99
CA LYS A 100 14.64 -5.64 20.18
C LYS A 100 14.26 -5.57 18.68
N ILE A 101 15.01 -4.82 17.88
CA ILE A 101 14.83 -4.82 16.42
C ILE A 101 15.04 -6.24 15.88
N ALA A 102 14.10 -6.70 15.07
CA ALA A 102 14.19 -7.99 14.41
C ALA A 102 15.09 -7.90 13.18
N LYS A 103 15.90 -8.92 12.95
CA LYS A 103 16.64 -9.03 11.69
C LYS A 103 15.72 -9.66 10.64
N ILE A 104 15.69 -9.08 9.44
CA ILE A 104 14.78 -9.46 8.37
C ILE A 104 15.00 -10.91 7.89
N ASP A 105 16.23 -11.36 7.90
CA ASP A 105 16.61 -12.75 7.55
C ASP A 105 16.22 -13.80 8.60
N GLU A 106 15.89 -13.34 9.82
CA GLU A 106 15.46 -14.21 10.92
C GLU A 106 13.94 -14.31 11.09
N ILE A 107 13.13 -13.56 10.30
CA ILE A 107 11.68 -13.47 10.44
C ILE A 107 10.97 -13.62 9.09
N VAL A 108 9.63 -13.78 9.10
CA VAL A 108 8.76 -13.71 7.93
C VAL A 108 7.99 -12.38 7.95
N PRO A 109 8.49 -11.32 7.27
CA PRO A 109 7.87 -9.98 7.35
C PRO A 109 6.40 -9.95 6.90
N THR A 110 6.01 -10.82 5.96
CA THR A 110 4.62 -10.96 5.47
C THR A 110 3.62 -11.43 6.52
N GLU A 111 4.11 -11.98 7.64
CA GLU A 111 3.26 -12.35 8.78
C GLU A 111 2.98 -11.14 9.70
N VAL A 112 3.80 -10.09 9.61
CA VAL A 112 3.68 -8.87 10.42
C VAL A 112 3.00 -7.76 9.63
N VAL A 113 3.56 -7.42 8.47
CA VAL A 113 3.06 -6.31 7.63
C VAL A 113 2.55 -6.83 6.29
N LYS A 114 1.54 -6.17 5.73
CA LYS A 114 1.10 -6.48 4.38
C LYS A 114 2.18 -6.00 3.40
N ILE A 115 2.78 -6.93 2.70
CA ILE A 115 3.76 -6.67 1.64
C ILE A 115 3.46 -7.57 0.44
N LEU A 116 3.78 -7.09 -0.75
CA LEU A 116 3.67 -7.91 -1.96
C LEU A 116 4.76 -9.00 -1.93
N SER A 117 4.37 -10.26 -2.15
CA SER A 117 5.34 -11.36 -2.20
C SER A 117 6.33 -11.20 -3.36
N LEU A 118 7.53 -11.75 -3.21
CA LEU A 118 8.58 -11.66 -4.23
C LEU A 118 8.13 -12.24 -5.57
N ASP A 119 7.42 -13.37 -5.56
CA ASP A 119 6.92 -14.02 -6.78
C ASP A 119 5.87 -13.14 -7.49
N LYS A 120 4.90 -12.58 -6.74
CA LYS A 120 3.94 -11.62 -7.30
C LYS A 120 4.63 -10.36 -7.80
N SER A 121 5.61 -9.84 -7.06
CA SER A 121 6.37 -8.66 -7.48
C SER A 121 7.08 -8.90 -8.82
N LYS A 122 7.72 -10.06 -8.99
CA LYS A 122 8.36 -10.44 -10.25
C LYS A 122 7.34 -10.55 -11.37
N THR A 123 6.24 -11.27 -11.16
CA THR A 123 5.17 -11.46 -12.16
C THR A 123 4.58 -10.12 -12.61
N TYR A 124 4.29 -9.20 -11.68
CA TYR A 124 3.70 -7.91 -12.00
C TYR A 124 4.67 -6.97 -12.74
N LYS A 125 5.98 -7.01 -12.41
CA LYS A 125 7.00 -6.29 -13.18
C LYS A 125 7.06 -6.78 -14.63
N GLU A 126 7.11 -8.10 -14.82
CA GLU A 126 7.11 -8.71 -16.16
C GLU A 126 5.86 -8.34 -16.95
N GLN A 127 4.70 -8.30 -16.28
CA GLN A 127 3.44 -7.90 -16.90
C GLN A 127 3.40 -6.43 -17.28
N ILE A 128 3.91 -5.52 -16.45
CA ILE A 128 4.04 -4.08 -16.76
C ILE A 128 4.96 -3.90 -17.98
N LEU A 129 6.11 -4.56 -18.00
CA LEU A 129 7.01 -4.53 -19.17
C LEU A 129 6.32 -5.02 -20.44
N CYS A 130 5.60 -6.14 -20.36
CA CYS A 130 4.83 -6.66 -21.48
C CYS A 130 3.73 -5.69 -21.95
N LEU A 131 3.08 -4.96 -21.05
CA LEU A 131 2.09 -3.95 -21.42
C LEU A 131 2.74 -2.74 -22.08
N MET A 132 3.89 -2.27 -21.60
CA MET A 132 4.64 -1.18 -22.26
C MET A 132 5.03 -1.53 -23.70
N GLU A 133 5.44 -2.77 -23.98
CA GLU A 133 5.75 -3.21 -25.35
C GLU A 133 4.53 -3.29 -26.28
N LYS A 134 3.30 -3.25 -25.73
CA LYS A 134 2.07 -3.18 -26.54
C LYS A 134 1.74 -1.77 -27.03
N ILE A 135 2.38 -0.73 -26.51
CA ILE A 135 2.25 0.65 -26.99
C ILE A 135 2.90 0.71 -28.39
N GLN A 136 2.11 1.02 -29.42
CA GLN A 136 2.59 1.01 -30.81
C GLN A 136 3.35 2.30 -31.17
N SER A 137 2.88 3.48 -30.71
CA SER A 137 3.63 4.73 -30.89
C SER A 137 4.96 4.64 -30.16
N LYS A 138 6.04 4.89 -30.91
CA LYS A 138 7.39 4.91 -30.35
C LYS A 138 7.56 6.06 -29.38
N GLU A 139 6.98 7.20 -29.68
CA GLU A 139 7.04 8.42 -28.87
C GLU A 139 6.39 8.20 -27.50
N ILE A 140 5.17 7.67 -27.48
CA ILE A 140 4.44 7.36 -26.24
C ILE A 140 5.16 6.26 -25.45
N ARG A 141 5.66 5.23 -26.15
CA ARG A 141 6.40 4.15 -25.50
C ARG A 141 7.70 4.66 -24.88
N ASN A 142 8.49 5.45 -25.60
CA ASN A 142 9.74 6.05 -25.10
C ASN A 142 9.48 6.94 -23.90
N PHE A 143 8.43 7.75 -23.94
CA PHE A 143 8.03 8.60 -22.82
C PHE A 143 7.64 7.75 -21.60
N THR A 144 6.80 6.73 -21.79
CA THR A 144 6.36 5.83 -20.71
C THR A 144 7.55 5.09 -20.08
N GLN A 145 8.49 4.59 -20.90
CA GLN A 145 9.71 3.92 -20.45
C GLN A 145 10.69 4.87 -19.75
N ASN A 146 10.68 6.15 -20.08
CA ASN A 146 11.50 7.14 -19.36
C ASN A 146 10.98 7.39 -17.94
N VAL A 147 9.66 7.44 -17.77
CA VAL A 147 9.03 7.55 -16.43
C VAL A 147 9.14 6.24 -15.66
N ILE A 148 8.77 5.11 -16.29
CA ILE A 148 8.85 3.76 -15.67
C ILE A 148 10.18 3.11 -16.12
N ASN A 149 11.29 3.73 -15.78
CA ASN A 149 12.61 3.13 -16.01
C ASN A 149 12.85 1.97 -15.01
N LYS A 150 13.99 1.31 -15.16
CA LYS A 150 14.34 0.14 -14.34
C LYS A 150 14.31 0.44 -12.84
N ASP A 151 14.81 1.60 -12.44
CA ASP A 151 14.87 1.99 -11.02
C ASP A 151 13.48 2.32 -10.47
N ALA A 152 12.65 3.03 -11.25
CA ALA A 152 11.27 3.31 -10.89
C ALA A 152 10.45 2.02 -10.76
N LEU A 153 10.58 1.09 -11.70
CA LEU A 153 9.91 -0.20 -11.68
C LEU A 153 10.32 -1.03 -10.45
N GLU A 154 11.60 -0.98 -10.06
CA GLU A 154 12.07 -1.64 -8.84
C GLU A 154 11.47 -0.97 -7.59
N GLN A 155 11.48 0.36 -7.53
CA GLN A 155 10.93 1.11 -6.41
C GLN A 155 9.42 0.88 -6.22
N MET A 156 8.64 0.68 -7.29
CA MET A 156 7.20 0.35 -7.19
C MET A 156 6.92 -0.85 -6.29
N SER A 157 7.88 -1.79 -6.16
CA SER A 157 7.76 -2.95 -5.27
C SER A 157 7.80 -2.61 -3.78
N TYR A 158 8.16 -1.38 -3.45
CA TYR A 158 8.34 -0.93 -2.07
C TYR A 158 7.41 0.22 -1.67
N PHE A 159 6.66 0.79 -2.62
CA PHE A 159 5.82 1.96 -2.36
C PHE A 159 4.34 1.60 -2.36
N PRO A 160 3.53 2.29 -1.53
CA PRO A 160 2.08 2.18 -1.53
C PRO A 160 1.48 3.12 -2.59
N VAL A 161 0.21 2.93 -2.89
CA VAL A 161 -0.59 3.91 -3.63
C VAL A 161 -1.02 5.08 -2.74
N ARG A 162 -1.44 4.77 -1.51
CA ARG A 162 -1.95 5.74 -0.53
C ARG A 162 -1.43 5.42 0.87
N LEU A 163 -1.53 6.39 1.80
CA LEU A 163 -1.22 6.16 3.21
C LEU A 163 -2.39 5.54 3.99
N LEU A 164 -3.61 5.72 3.51
CA LEU A 164 -4.83 5.18 4.10
C LEU A 164 -5.74 4.66 2.98
N GLY A 165 -6.43 3.56 3.22
CA GLY A 165 -7.35 2.95 2.27
C GLY A 165 -6.68 1.85 1.43
N HIS A 166 -7.05 1.77 0.14
CA HIS A 166 -6.60 0.70 -0.75
C HIS A 166 -5.09 0.76 -1.05
N HIS A 167 -4.50 -0.42 -1.25
CA HIS A 167 -3.09 -0.59 -1.66
C HIS A 167 -2.07 0.17 -0.80
N ASN A 168 -2.37 0.30 0.47
CA ASN A 168 -1.56 1.01 1.45
C ASN A 168 -0.49 0.07 2.07
N TYR A 169 0.30 -0.58 1.25
CA TYR A 169 1.35 -1.52 1.68
C TYR A 169 2.56 -1.52 0.73
N CYS A 170 3.67 -2.09 1.18
CA CYS A 170 4.86 -2.23 0.34
C CYS A 170 4.55 -3.06 -0.90
N GLY A 171 4.70 -2.45 -2.07
CA GLY A 171 4.37 -3.05 -3.37
C GLY A 171 2.93 -2.82 -3.82
N GLY A 172 2.14 -2.08 -3.03
CA GLY A 172 0.78 -1.71 -3.42
C GLY A 172 0.73 -0.92 -4.71
N LEU A 173 1.70 -0.02 -4.94
CA LEU A 173 1.81 0.73 -6.19
C LEU A 173 2.02 -0.19 -7.40
N LEU A 174 2.90 -1.18 -7.29
CA LEU A 174 3.13 -2.14 -8.36
C LEU A 174 1.90 -2.98 -8.68
N ALA A 175 1.23 -3.49 -7.64
CA ALA A 175 0.03 -4.31 -7.78
C ALA A 175 -1.12 -3.54 -8.43
N HIS A 176 -1.41 -2.36 -7.91
CA HIS A 176 -2.48 -1.48 -8.41
C HIS A 176 -2.24 -1.03 -9.86
N THR A 177 -1.04 -0.55 -10.18
CA THR A 177 -0.70 -0.12 -11.54
C THR A 177 -0.84 -1.29 -12.53
N CYS A 178 -0.37 -2.49 -12.15
CA CYS A 178 -0.51 -3.69 -12.97
C CYS A 178 -1.98 -4.05 -13.21
N GLU A 179 -2.82 -4.02 -12.17
CA GLU A 179 -4.25 -4.30 -12.26
C GLU A 179 -4.97 -3.29 -13.15
N VAL A 180 -4.80 -1.98 -12.89
CA VAL A 180 -5.47 -0.92 -13.65
C VAL A 180 -5.05 -0.93 -15.11
N ALA A 181 -3.75 -1.06 -15.41
CA ALA A 181 -3.26 -1.06 -16.78
C ALA A 181 -3.74 -2.30 -17.55
N THR A 182 -3.72 -3.47 -16.93
CA THR A 182 -4.24 -4.71 -17.52
C THR A 182 -5.73 -4.61 -17.81
N ALA A 183 -6.53 -4.21 -16.83
CA ALA A 183 -7.97 -4.09 -16.97
C ALA A 183 -8.34 -3.05 -18.04
N SER A 184 -7.65 -1.90 -18.06
CA SER A 184 -7.88 -0.83 -19.05
C SER A 184 -7.61 -1.32 -20.48
N TYR A 185 -6.48 -1.97 -20.69
CA TYR A 185 -6.12 -2.51 -22.01
C TYR A 185 -7.10 -3.53 -22.51
N TYR A 186 -7.43 -4.55 -21.69
CA TYR A 186 -8.32 -5.61 -22.12
C TYR A 186 -9.78 -5.14 -22.28
N TYR A 187 -10.24 -4.21 -21.45
CA TYR A 187 -11.55 -3.61 -21.65
C TYR A 187 -11.64 -2.83 -22.96
N ALA A 188 -10.67 -1.92 -23.22
CA ALA A 188 -10.63 -1.15 -24.45
C ALA A 188 -10.58 -2.05 -25.69
N LYS A 189 -9.75 -3.11 -25.64
CA LYS A 189 -9.63 -4.08 -26.74
C LYS A 189 -10.89 -4.93 -26.94
N ALA A 190 -11.54 -5.36 -25.86
CA ALA A 190 -12.74 -6.18 -25.94
C ALA A 190 -13.96 -5.40 -26.48
N THR A 191 -13.97 -4.09 -26.34
CA THR A 191 -15.02 -3.20 -26.84
C THR A 191 -14.75 -2.66 -28.26
N ASP A 192 -13.55 -2.91 -28.80
CA ASP A 192 -13.21 -2.58 -30.20
C ASP A 192 -14.13 -3.36 -31.15
N GLY A 193 -14.75 -2.66 -32.11
CA GLY A 193 -15.74 -3.24 -33.03
C GLY A 193 -17.17 -3.37 -32.48
N ILE A 194 -17.41 -3.17 -31.18
CA ILE A 194 -18.75 -3.09 -30.59
C ILE A 194 -19.28 -1.64 -30.63
N ARG A 195 -18.41 -0.66 -30.49
CA ARG A 195 -18.72 0.77 -30.45
C ARG A 195 -18.26 1.48 -31.70
N GLU A 196 -18.94 2.56 -32.09
CA GLU A 196 -18.53 3.42 -33.20
C GLU A 196 -17.23 4.16 -32.91
N LEU A 197 -17.09 4.68 -31.67
CA LEU A 197 -15.86 5.32 -31.20
C LEU A 197 -14.92 4.28 -30.61
N LYS A 198 -13.66 4.32 -31.03
CA LYS A 198 -12.59 3.45 -30.57
C LYS A 198 -11.70 4.17 -29.57
N TYR A 199 -11.18 3.42 -28.61
CA TYR A 199 -10.13 3.91 -27.72
C TYR A 199 -8.80 4.02 -28.45
N ASP A 200 -8.02 5.07 -28.16
CA ASP A 200 -6.61 5.07 -28.41
C ASP A 200 -5.91 4.17 -27.39
N LEU A 201 -5.51 2.97 -27.83
CA LEU A 201 -4.91 1.97 -26.93
C LEU A 201 -3.57 2.41 -26.35
N ASP A 202 -2.81 3.23 -27.07
CA ASP A 202 -1.52 3.74 -26.62
C ASP A 202 -1.71 4.76 -25.48
N LEU A 203 -2.68 5.66 -25.62
CA LEU A 203 -3.06 6.60 -24.56
C LEU A 203 -3.66 5.88 -23.35
N VAL A 204 -4.52 4.87 -23.56
CA VAL A 204 -5.08 4.06 -22.46
C VAL A 204 -3.96 3.38 -21.68
N LEU A 205 -3.03 2.71 -22.37
CA LEU A 205 -1.94 2.00 -21.71
C LEU A 205 -1.00 2.96 -20.97
N ALA A 206 -0.52 4.00 -21.66
CA ALA A 206 0.39 4.97 -21.07
C ALA A 206 -0.26 5.68 -19.87
N GLY A 207 -1.51 6.15 -20.03
CA GLY A 207 -2.26 6.80 -18.95
C GLY A 207 -2.47 5.88 -17.74
N ALA A 208 -2.86 4.63 -17.96
CA ALA A 208 -3.06 3.65 -16.89
C ALA A 208 -1.75 3.24 -16.20
N LEU A 209 -0.65 3.13 -16.94
CA LEU A 209 0.67 2.84 -16.39
C LEU A 209 1.25 4.00 -15.57
N LEU A 210 0.94 5.25 -15.96
CA LEU A 210 1.54 6.44 -15.37
C LEU A 210 0.70 7.07 -14.25
N HIS A 211 -0.58 6.68 -14.10
CA HIS A 211 -1.53 7.43 -13.28
C HIS A 211 -1.13 7.63 -11.82
N ASP A 212 -0.42 6.69 -11.22
CA ASP A 212 0.00 6.73 -9.81
C ASP A 212 1.52 6.84 -9.60
N MET A 213 2.31 6.99 -10.67
CA MET A 213 3.78 7.01 -10.59
C MET A 213 4.34 8.13 -9.70
N ALA A 214 3.60 9.24 -9.55
CA ALA A 214 3.98 10.33 -8.65
C ALA A 214 4.10 9.88 -7.18
N SER A 215 3.50 8.77 -6.80
CA SER A 215 3.61 8.17 -5.45
C SER A 215 5.08 7.92 -5.06
N LEU A 216 5.94 7.58 -6.00
CA LEU A 216 7.39 7.40 -5.77
C LEU A 216 8.09 8.68 -5.31
N LEU A 217 7.59 9.85 -5.73
CA LEU A 217 8.11 11.16 -5.34
C LEU A 217 7.33 11.79 -4.20
N TYR A 218 6.03 11.49 -4.08
CA TYR A 218 5.14 12.08 -3.09
C TYR A 218 5.36 11.51 -1.70
N PHE A 219 5.55 10.19 -1.59
CA PHE A 219 5.78 9.52 -0.31
C PHE A 219 7.28 9.47 0.03
N LYS A 220 7.56 9.47 1.34
CA LYS A 220 8.86 9.11 1.92
C LYS A 220 8.69 7.80 2.65
N ARG A 221 9.53 6.83 2.33
CA ARG A 221 9.60 5.55 3.02
C ARG A 221 10.53 5.66 4.23
N ASP A 222 10.11 5.04 5.34
CA ASP A 222 10.92 4.85 6.55
C ASP A 222 10.62 3.44 7.11
N GLY A 223 11.55 2.51 6.91
CA GLY A 223 11.32 1.10 7.20
C GLY A 223 10.11 0.55 6.43
N TYR A 224 9.09 0.12 7.17
CA TYR A 224 7.81 -0.37 6.64
C TYR A 224 6.69 0.67 6.69
N SER A 225 6.98 1.89 7.09
CA SER A 225 6.02 2.99 7.14
C SER A 225 6.28 4.02 6.06
N PHE A 226 5.26 4.82 5.79
CA PHE A 226 5.28 5.86 4.78
C PHE A 226 4.76 7.16 5.35
N SER A 227 5.29 8.26 4.87
CA SER A 227 4.87 9.59 5.28
C SER A 227 4.89 10.56 4.11
N VAL A 228 4.26 11.71 4.28
CA VAL A 228 4.36 12.83 3.34
C VAL A 228 4.97 14.01 4.08
N SER A 229 6.04 14.60 3.55
CA SER A 229 6.64 15.79 4.14
C SER A 229 5.67 16.98 4.09
N SER A 230 5.80 17.93 5.01
CA SER A 230 4.96 19.14 5.04
C SER A 230 5.02 19.92 3.71
N HIS A 231 6.20 20.03 3.12
CA HIS A 231 6.39 20.67 1.82
C HIS A 231 5.56 20.00 0.71
N ARG A 232 5.61 18.65 0.61
CA ARG A 232 4.85 17.90 -0.40
C ARG A 232 3.34 17.97 -0.16
N LYS A 233 2.91 18.00 1.11
CA LYS A 233 1.48 18.23 1.45
C LYS A 233 0.99 19.60 0.97
N LEU A 234 1.82 20.64 1.09
CA LEU A 234 1.48 21.98 0.61
C LEU A 234 1.39 22.07 -0.92
N LEU A 235 2.27 21.38 -1.63
CA LEU A 235 2.25 21.35 -3.10
C LEU A 235 1.10 20.52 -3.66
N GLY A 236 0.70 19.46 -2.96
CA GLY A 236 -0.29 18.49 -3.43
C GLY A 236 0.26 17.46 -4.41
N TRP A 237 -0.47 16.34 -4.52
CA TRP A 237 -0.08 15.20 -5.35
C TRP A 237 -0.03 15.57 -6.85
N SER A 238 -1.05 16.28 -7.33
CA SER A 238 -1.18 16.68 -8.73
C SER A 238 0.02 17.50 -9.22
N TYR A 239 0.48 18.46 -8.41
CA TYR A 239 1.68 19.24 -8.75
C TYR A 239 2.93 18.37 -8.88
N ILE A 240 3.11 17.42 -7.97
CA ILE A 240 4.26 16.47 -8.02
C ILE A 240 4.17 15.58 -9.27
N ALA A 241 2.96 15.13 -9.63
CA ALA A 241 2.73 14.37 -10.85
C ALA A 241 3.11 15.15 -12.11
N HIS A 242 2.64 16.41 -12.22
CA HIS A 242 3.01 17.30 -13.33
C HIS A 242 4.51 17.54 -13.41
N GLN A 243 5.16 17.80 -12.29
CA GLN A 243 6.60 18.04 -12.24
C GLN A 243 7.39 16.80 -12.72
N MET A 244 6.96 15.61 -12.33
CA MET A 244 7.56 14.35 -12.78
C MET A 244 7.41 14.16 -14.29
N LEU A 245 6.20 14.32 -14.82
CA LEU A 245 5.91 14.14 -16.24
C LEU A 245 6.63 15.20 -17.10
N TRP A 246 6.63 16.44 -16.64
CA TRP A 246 7.33 17.52 -17.35
C TRP A 246 8.83 17.28 -17.44
N LYS A 247 9.44 16.84 -16.34
CA LYS A 247 10.85 16.47 -16.32
C LYS A 247 11.16 15.34 -17.30
N ALA A 248 10.32 14.31 -17.34
CA ALA A 248 10.47 13.20 -18.27
C ALA A 248 10.33 13.66 -19.73
N TYR A 249 9.39 14.59 -20.00
CA TYR A 249 9.20 15.20 -21.32
C TYR A 249 10.46 15.98 -21.79
N GLU A 250 11.01 16.83 -20.91
CA GLU A 250 12.25 17.55 -21.20
C GLU A 250 13.47 16.62 -21.41
N GLU A 251 13.55 15.54 -20.64
CA GLU A 251 14.62 14.55 -20.78
C GLU A 251 14.54 13.79 -22.12
N CYS A 252 13.34 13.45 -22.58
CA CYS A 252 13.15 12.88 -23.91
C CYS A 252 13.60 13.86 -25.00
N ALA A 253 13.24 15.13 -24.91
CA ALA A 253 13.61 16.18 -25.88
C ALA A 253 15.14 16.40 -25.95
N LYS A 254 15.82 16.39 -24.80
CA LYS A 254 17.31 16.57 -24.74
C LYS A 254 18.11 15.43 -25.33
N ASN A 255 17.54 14.23 -25.37
CA ASN A 255 18.24 13.02 -25.80
C ASN A 255 17.96 12.64 -27.26
N ASP A 256 17.49 13.57 -28.10
CA ASP A 256 17.08 13.34 -29.50
C ASP A 256 16.19 12.10 -29.68
N LYS A 257 15.45 11.72 -28.64
CA LYS A 257 14.46 10.65 -28.75
C LYS A 257 13.22 11.18 -29.46
N GLU A 258 12.56 10.31 -30.18
CA GLU A 258 11.23 10.59 -30.70
C GLU A 258 10.35 11.05 -29.51
N VAL A 259 9.93 12.31 -29.52
CA VAL A 259 9.24 13.01 -28.42
C VAL A 259 7.76 13.08 -28.73
N ILE A 260 6.92 12.85 -27.76
CA ILE A 260 5.47 13.07 -27.89
C ILE A 260 5.22 14.57 -28.14
N ASP A 261 4.21 14.91 -28.93
CA ASP A 261 3.80 16.29 -29.14
C ASP A 261 3.05 16.85 -27.93
N ASP A 262 2.87 18.18 -27.89
CA ASP A 262 2.21 18.89 -26.79
C ASP A 262 0.76 18.43 -26.57
N THR A 263 0.06 18.03 -27.62
CA THR A 263 -1.33 17.53 -27.53
C THR A 263 -1.35 16.19 -26.84
N THR A 264 -0.50 15.26 -27.27
CA THR A 264 -0.37 13.93 -26.65
C THR A 264 0.08 14.04 -25.20
N PHE A 265 1.03 14.94 -24.89
CA PHE A 265 1.43 15.22 -23.52
C PHE A 265 0.25 15.72 -22.68
N GLY A 266 -0.50 16.69 -23.21
CA GLY A 266 -1.71 17.23 -22.56
C GLY A 266 -2.79 16.17 -22.29
N LEU A 267 -3.00 15.23 -23.24
CA LEU A 267 -3.94 14.12 -23.06
C LEU A 267 -3.49 13.16 -21.96
N LEU A 268 -2.21 12.82 -21.88
CA LEU A 268 -1.68 11.97 -20.81
C LEU A 268 -1.82 12.64 -19.43
N VAL A 269 -1.45 13.93 -19.33
CA VAL A 269 -1.65 14.70 -18.09
C VAL A 269 -3.13 14.71 -17.70
N HIS A 270 -4.05 14.94 -18.67
CA HIS A 270 -5.47 14.93 -18.42
C HIS A 270 -6.00 13.58 -17.90
N ILE A 271 -5.53 12.46 -18.48
CA ILE A 271 -5.90 11.13 -18.00
C ILE A 271 -5.50 10.95 -16.53
N ILE A 272 -4.29 11.38 -16.16
CA ILE A 272 -3.75 11.26 -14.80
C ILE A 272 -4.55 12.13 -13.83
N GLU A 273 -4.81 13.39 -14.15
CA GLU A 273 -5.63 14.29 -13.30
C GLU A 273 -7.07 13.79 -13.14
N ALA A 274 -7.68 13.29 -14.21
CA ALA A 274 -9.02 12.76 -14.17
C ALA A 274 -9.10 11.48 -13.33
N SER A 275 -8.08 10.63 -13.36
CA SER A 275 -8.03 9.39 -12.56
C SER A 275 -8.06 9.67 -11.06
N HIS A 276 -7.51 10.81 -10.61
CA HIS A 276 -7.51 11.26 -9.22
C HIS A 276 -8.68 12.19 -8.84
N GLY A 277 -9.56 12.49 -9.78
CA GLY A 277 -10.74 13.35 -9.54
C GLY A 277 -10.46 14.85 -9.51
N GLU A 278 -9.24 15.27 -9.89
CA GLU A 278 -8.87 16.69 -10.00
C GLU A 278 -9.61 17.36 -11.16
N LYS A 279 -9.93 16.60 -12.20
CA LYS A 279 -10.73 17.03 -13.35
C LYS A 279 -11.77 15.99 -13.74
N GLU A 280 -12.87 16.43 -14.34
CA GLU A 280 -13.78 15.50 -14.99
C GLU A 280 -13.18 15.01 -16.32
N PRO A 281 -13.37 13.70 -16.68
CA PRO A 281 -12.87 13.16 -17.92
C PRO A 281 -13.48 13.84 -19.15
N MET A 282 -12.63 14.36 -20.03
CA MET A 282 -13.03 15.03 -21.27
C MET A 282 -12.88 14.12 -22.49
N ASN A 283 -12.23 12.96 -22.35
CA ASN A 283 -12.11 11.95 -23.39
C ASN A 283 -12.40 10.54 -22.83
N MET A 284 -12.52 9.59 -23.73
CA MET A 284 -12.91 8.20 -23.39
C MET A 284 -11.81 7.48 -22.60
N GLU A 285 -10.56 7.73 -22.91
CA GLU A 285 -9.39 7.13 -22.26
C GLU A 285 -9.32 7.54 -20.79
N ALA A 286 -9.48 8.85 -20.51
CA ALA A 286 -9.52 9.37 -19.15
C ALA A 286 -10.70 8.80 -18.35
N MET A 287 -11.89 8.70 -18.98
CA MET A 287 -13.05 8.08 -18.34
C MET A 287 -12.79 6.62 -18.00
N LEU A 288 -12.20 5.86 -18.92
CA LEU A 288 -11.91 4.43 -18.72
C LEU A 288 -10.92 4.21 -17.58
N VAL A 289 -9.77 4.90 -17.62
CA VAL A 289 -8.73 4.79 -16.58
C VAL A 289 -9.28 5.21 -15.23
N LYS A 290 -10.03 6.32 -15.12
CA LYS A 290 -10.71 6.75 -13.88
C LYS A 290 -11.61 5.65 -13.31
N ARG A 291 -12.43 5.01 -14.15
CA ARG A 291 -13.38 3.98 -13.70
C ARG A 291 -12.68 2.71 -13.22
N LEU A 292 -11.64 2.30 -13.92
CA LEU A 292 -10.88 1.11 -13.54
C LEU A 292 -9.96 1.35 -12.34
N ASN A 293 -9.41 2.55 -12.18
CA ASN A 293 -8.75 2.97 -10.95
C ASN A 293 -9.70 2.86 -9.73
N LEU A 294 -10.91 3.40 -9.83
CA LEU A 294 -11.92 3.29 -8.78
C LEU A 294 -12.33 1.84 -8.51
N LEU A 295 -12.50 1.04 -9.55
CA LEU A 295 -12.87 -0.38 -9.41
C LEU A 295 -11.77 -1.16 -8.66
N SER A 296 -10.50 -0.97 -9.00
CA SER A 296 -9.38 -1.59 -8.30
C SER A 296 -9.34 -1.17 -6.81
N ALA A 297 -9.56 0.11 -6.54
CA ALA A 297 -9.64 0.63 -5.17
C ALA A 297 -10.80 0.00 -4.37
N GLU A 298 -11.98 -0.11 -4.96
CA GLU A 298 -13.13 -0.76 -4.32
C GLU A 298 -12.90 -2.25 -4.11
N HIS A 299 -12.28 -2.95 -5.07
CA HIS A 299 -11.96 -4.37 -4.99
C HIS A 299 -11.07 -4.68 -3.79
N GLU A 300 -9.96 -3.94 -3.64
CA GLU A 300 -9.07 -4.07 -2.47
C GLU A 300 -9.83 -3.79 -1.16
N THR A 301 -10.72 -2.79 -1.16
CA THR A 301 -11.53 -2.46 0.02
C THR A 301 -12.49 -3.59 0.39
N TYR A 302 -13.08 -4.25 -0.61
CA TYR A 302 -13.89 -5.46 -0.41
C TYR A 302 -13.07 -6.61 0.17
N GLU A 303 -11.88 -6.88 -0.37
CA GLU A 303 -11.00 -7.94 0.13
C GLU A 303 -10.59 -7.69 1.59
N ILE A 304 -10.22 -6.45 1.93
CA ILE A 304 -9.92 -6.06 3.31
C ILE A 304 -11.14 -6.30 4.21
N GLY A 305 -12.32 -5.82 3.81
CA GLY A 305 -13.55 -5.98 4.56
C GLY A 305 -13.93 -7.45 4.79
N CYS A 306 -13.80 -8.29 3.76
CA CYS A 306 -14.08 -9.72 3.86
C CYS A 306 -13.08 -10.47 4.76
N ASN A 307 -11.82 -10.01 4.80
CA ASN A 307 -10.75 -10.64 5.57
C ASN A 307 -10.65 -10.09 7.01
N THR A 308 -11.24 -8.93 7.31
CA THR A 308 -11.23 -8.35 8.65
C THR A 308 -12.15 -9.16 9.56
N ARG A 309 -11.58 -9.74 10.63
CA ARG A 309 -12.36 -10.36 11.69
C ARG A 309 -12.89 -9.25 12.60
N ASP A 310 -14.17 -8.91 12.45
CA ASP A 310 -14.83 -8.02 13.40
C ASP A 310 -15.03 -8.78 14.74
N MET A 311 -14.39 -8.31 15.80
CA MET A 311 -14.48 -8.93 17.13
C MET A 311 -15.89 -8.90 17.70
N TYR A 312 -16.76 -8.04 17.17
CA TYR A 312 -18.13 -7.83 17.67
C TYR A 312 -19.23 -8.50 16.83
N GLN A 313 -18.90 -8.99 15.61
CA GLN A 313 -19.88 -9.59 14.68
C GLN A 313 -19.43 -10.98 14.21
N LYS A 314 -19.26 -11.90 15.17
CA LYS A 314 -18.71 -13.25 14.91
C LYS A 314 -19.53 -14.16 13.97
N GLU A 315 -20.80 -13.86 13.67
CA GLU A 315 -21.73 -14.78 13.01
C GLU A 315 -22.51 -14.18 11.82
N SER A 316 -22.28 -12.92 11.43
CA SER A 316 -23.00 -12.33 10.31
C SER A 316 -22.27 -12.51 8.99
N ASP A 317 -22.97 -13.01 7.97
CA ASP A 317 -22.48 -13.02 6.59
C ASP A 317 -22.40 -11.61 5.98
N PHE A 318 -22.85 -10.60 6.70
CA PHE A 318 -22.87 -9.20 6.29
C PHE A 318 -22.07 -8.33 7.24
N LEU A 319 -21.32 -7.38 6.68
CA LEU A 319 -20.51 -6.40 7.41
C LEU A 319 -20.75 -5.01 6.83
N TRP A 320 -20.94 -4.01 7.70
CA TRP A 320 -20.93 -2.62 7.29
C TRP A 320 -19.49 -2.14 6.99
N SER A 321 -19.19 -1.87 5.73
CA SER A 321 -17.93 -1.24 5.33
C SER A 321 -18.03 0.27 5.49
N LYS A 322 -17.20 0.85 6.38
CA LYS A 322 -17.12 2.31 6.59
C LYS A 322 -16.58 3.02 5.35
N ASP A 323 -15.63 2.40 4.67
CA ASP A 323 -14.97 2.98 3.48
C ASP A 323 -15.90 2.96 2.27
N LEU A 324 -16.64 1.87 2.06
CA LEU A 324 -17.63 1.74 0.99
C LEU A 324 -18.99 2.34 1.34
N LYS A 325 -19.23 2.69 2.62
CA LYS A 325 -20.49 3.24 3.16
C LYS A 325 -21.71 2.38 2.81
N ARG A 326 -21.54 1.05 2.85
CA ARG A 326 -22.60 0.06 2.56
C ARG A 326 -22.31 -1.27 3.26
N GLU A 327 -23.33 -2.12 3.36
CA GLU A 327 -23.14 -3.50 3.76
C GLU A 327 -22.45 -4.29 2.64
N ILE A 328 -21.51 -5.14 3.04
CA ILE A 328 -20.84 -6.10 2.17
C ILE A 328 -21.13 -7.52 2.65
N CYS A 329 -21.35 -8.43 1.70
CA CYS A 329 -21.56 -9.84 1.97
C CYS A 329 -20.19 -10.54 2.08
N ARG A 330 -19.99 -11.25 3.19
CA ARG A 330 -18.79 -12.05 3.47
C ARG A 330 -18.88 -13.49 3.01
N MET A 331 -19.98 -13.89 2.34
CA MET A 331 -20.12 -15.29 1.91
C MET A 331 -18.83 -15.72 1.21
N ARG A 332 -18.08 -16.60 1.87
CA ARG A 332 -16.95 -17.25 1.24
C ARG A 332 -17.51 -18.06 0.09
N ARG A 333 -17.13 -17.71 -1.12
CA ARG A 333 -17.10 -18.71 -2.18
C ARG A 333 -16.09 -19.73 -1.69
N ASP A 334 -16.54 -20.95 -1.38
CA ASP A 334 -15.65 -22.05 -1.12
C ASP A 334 -14.60 -21.99 -2.25
N GLN A 335 -13.35 -21.76 -1.87
CA GLN A 335 -12.26 -22.03 -2.78
C GLN A 335 -12.32 -23.53 -2.95
N THR A 336 -13.03 -23.95 -3.99
CA THR A 336 -12.92 -25.30 -4.50
C THR A 336 -11.46 -25.42 -4.86
N ASP A 337 -10.72 -26.13 -3.99
CA ASP A 337 -9.35 -26.51 -4.21
C ASP A 337 -9.27 -27.02 -5.64
N GLY A 338 -8.56 -26.26 -6.47
CA GLY A 338 -8.21 -26.71 -7.81
C GLY A 338 -7.38 -27.97 -7.67
N LYS A 339 -8.01 -29.11 -7.99
CA LYS A 339 -7.31 -30.30 -8.35
C LYS A 339 -6.70 -30.16 -9.74
#